data_70891aab95725bd571801961b7330b15
#
_entry.id   70891aab95725bd571801961b7330b15
#
_cell.length_a   1.000
_cell.length_b   1.000
_cell.length_c   1.000
_cell.angle_alpha   90.00
_cell.angle_beta   90.00
_cell.angle_gamma   90.00
#
_symmetry.space_group_name_H-M   'P 1'
#
loop_
_entity.id
_entity.type
_entity.pdbx_description
1 polymer ?
#
loop_
_entity_poly.entity_id
_entity_poly.type
_entity_poly.pdbx_seq_one_letter_code
_entity_poly.pdbx_strand_id
1 'polypeptide(L)'
;MHLTQEKQQKIEEVGRKYRLKFILLHGSYATDQMKIGSDLDIALLGKKSIEFEELLAIYSDLADIFGDIPQRELDIKSLHKADPLFCYQVAKDSQLLYGDLTDFNEFKAYAFSNYFDSKDLFHLEKILIQKFQNYLNQKYGH
;
A
#
# COMPACT_ATOMS: atom_id res chain seq x y z
N MET A 1 3.02 -12.88 -9.55
CA MET A 1 2.33 -12.75 -10.87
C MET A 1 3.36 -12.69 -11.97
N HIS A 2 3.14 -13.44 -13.00
CA HIS A 2 4.03 -13.42 -14.17
C HIS A 2 3.46 -12.48 -15.23
N LEU A 3 4.26 -11.49 -15.65
CA LEU A 3 3.85 -10.51 -16.66
C LEU A 3 4.49 -10.82 -18.01
N THR A 4 3.70 -10.67 -19.07
CA THR A 4 4.24 -10.72 -20.42
C THR A 4 5.12 -9.49 -20.68
N GLN A 5 6.03 -9.62 -21.66
CA GLN A 5 6.89 -8.49 -22.03
C GLN A 5 6.06 -7.28 -22.50
N GLU A 6 4.97 -7.52 -23.22
CA GLU A 6 4.06 -6.48 -23.67
C GLU A 6 3.42 -5.72 -22.51
N LYS A 7 2.90 -6.44 -21.51
CA LYS A 7 2.33 -5.81 -20.31
C LYS A 7 3.37 -5.06 -19.52
N GLN A 8 4.57 -5.60 -19.39
CA GLN A 8 5.67 -4.92 -18.69
C GLN A 8 6.00 -3.60 -19.35
N GLN A 9 6.04 -3.54 -20.68
CA GLN A 9 6.29 -2.30 -21.42
C GLN A 9 5.17 -1.27 -21.18
N LYS A 10 3.92 -1.72 -21.18
CA LYS A 10 2.78 -0.83 -20.92
C LYS A 10 2.81 -0.26 -19.51
N ILE A 11 3.20 -1.07 -18.53
CA ILE A 11 3.36 -0.61 -17.15
C ILE A 11 4.46 0.45 -17.05
N GLU A 12 5.58 0.26 -17.75
CA GLU A 12 6.66 1.24 -17.80
C GLU A 12 6.21 2.55 -18.43
N GLU A 13 5.39 2.50 -19.47
CA GLU A 13 4.82 3.68 -20.09
C GLU A 13 3.94 4.46 -19.10
N VAL A 14 3.09 3.78 -18.35
CA VAL A 14 2.27 4.40 -17.31
C VAL A 14 3.15 5.07 -16.25
N GLY A 15 4.17 4.38 -15.78
CA GLY A 15 5.09 4.92 -14.79
C GLY A 15 5.77 6.20 -15.25
N ARG A 16 6.22 6.23 -16.49
CA ARG A 16 6.87 7.43 -17.07
C ARG A 16 5.87 8.55 -17.35
N LYS A 17 4.71 8.23 -17.89
CA LYS A 17 3.67 9.21 -18.25
C LYS A 17 3.22 10.02 -17.03
N TYR A 18 3.04 9.38 -15.89
CA TYR A 18 2.56 10.01 -14.66
C TYR A 18 3.69 10.36 -13.69
N ARG A 19 4.93 10.21 -14.08
CA ARG A 19 6.12 10.49 -13.26
C ARG A 19 6.04 9.77 -11.91
N LEU A 20 5.74 8.48 -11.96
CA LEU A 20 5.68 7.65 -10.77
C LEU A 20 7.08 7.26 -10.32
N LYS A 21 7.26 7.17 -9.03
CA LYS A 21 8.50 6.68 -8.42
C LYS A 21 8.56 5.16 -8.52
N PHE A 22 7.44 4.50 -8.21
CA PHE A 22 7.28 3.07 -8.42
C PHE A 22 5.81 2.65 -8.44
N ILE A 23 5.58 1.46 -9.00
CA ILE A 23 4.29 0.76 -8.99
C ILE A 23 4.53 -0.60 -8.34
N LEU A 24 3.73 -0.93 -7.33
CA LEU A 24 3.85 -2.18 -6.58
C LEU A 24 2.59 -3.01 -6.71
N LEU A 25 2.76 -4.32 -6.88
CA LEU A 25 1.72 -5.31 -6.69
C LEU A 25 1.79 -5.77 -5.24
N HIS A 26 0.67 -5.73 -4.51
CA HIS A 26 0.63 -6.23 -3.14
C HIS A 26 -0.59 -7.13 -2.92
N GLY A 27 -0.80 -7.56 -1.68
CA GLY A 27 -1.92 -8.43 -1.36
C GLY A 27 -1.74 -9.86 -1.86
N SER A 28 -2.84 -10.56 -2.07
CA SER A 28 -2.85 -12.00 -2.36
C SER A 28 -2.14 -12.37 -3.67
N TYR A 29 -2.19 -11.52 -4.69
CA TYR A 29 -1.51 -11.78 -5.95
C TYR A 29 0.01 -11.64 -5.86
N ALA A 30 0.52 -10.88 -4.90
CA ALA A 30 1.96 -10.76 -4.67
C ALA A 30 2.54 -11.95 -3.90
N THR A 31 1.72 -12.62 -3.10
CA THR A 31 2.12 -13.74 -2.24
C THR A 31 1.64 -15.10 -2.73
N ASP A 32 1.06 -15.16 -3.92
CA ASP A 32 0.46 -16.38 -4.52
C ASP A 32 -0.62 -17.02 -3.63
N GLN A 33 -1.32 -16.21 -2.85
CA GLN A 33 -2.42 -16.65 -1.97
C GLN A 33 -3.80 -16.24 -2.50
N MET A 34 -3.87 -15.88 -3.79
CA MET A 34 -5.13 -15.45 -4.39
C MET A 34 -6.14 -16.60 -4.42
N LYS A 35 -7.39 -16.23 -4.23
CA LYS A 35 -8.56 -17.10 -4.34
C LYS A 35 -9.52 -16.54 -5.38
N ILE A 36 -10.55 -17.32 -5.73
CA ILE A 36 -11.63 -16.83 -6.59
C ILE A 36 -12.22 -15.58 -5.91
N GLY A 37 -12.28 -14.47 -6.66
CA GLY A 37 -12.79 -13.20 -6.14
C GLY A 37 -11.78 -12.31 -5.44
N SER A 38 -10.50 -12.73 -5.35
CA SER A 38 -9.45 -11.86 -4.82
C SER A 38 -9.22 -10.64 -5.71
N ASP A 39 -9.08 -9.46 -5.09
CA ASP A 39 -8.77 -8.23 -5.81
C ASP A 39 -7.32 -8.20 -6.27
N LEU A 40 -7.06 -7.48 -7.36
CA LEU A 40 -5.72 -7.16 -7.79
C LEU A 40 -5.31 -5.82 -7.17
N ASP A 41 -4.44 -5.87 -6.17
CA ASP A 41 -4.07 -4.70 -5.37
C ASP A 41 -2.78 -4.06 -5.88
N ILE A 42 -2.89 -2.80 -6.28
CA ILE A 42 -1.77 -2.00 -6.79
C ILE A 42 -1.57 -0.79 -5.88
N ALA A 43 -0.34 -0.55 -5.48
CA ALA A 43 0.04 0.64 -4.71
C ALA A 43 1.00 1.49 -5.53
N LEU A 44 0.83 2.80 -5.46
CA LEU A 44 1.58 3.78 -6.24
C LEU A 44 2.26 4.80 -5.35
N LEU A 45 3.46 5.20 -5.72
CA LEU A 45 4.09 6.39 -5.19
C LEU A 45 4.58 7.25 -6.35
N GLY A 46 4.21 8.52 -6.37
CA GLY A 46 4.68 9.48 -7.35
C GLY A 46 5.90 10.24 -6.86
N LYS A 47 6.63 10.85 -7.79
CA LYS A 47 7.72 11.79 -7.43
C LYS A 47 7.16 13.02 -6.72
N LYS A 48 5.89 13.33 -6.99
CA LYS A 48 5.09 14.34 -6.30
C LYS A 48 3.80 13.69 -5.82
N SER A 49 3.07 14.35 -4.92
CA SER A 49 1.76 13.90 -4.47
C SER A 49 0.83 13.70 -5.66
N ILE A 50 0.11 12.58 -5.67
CA ILE A 50 -0.82 12.24 -6.76
C ILE A 50 -2.19 12.81 -6.43
N GLU A 51 -2.68 13.71 -7.28
CA GLU A 51 -4.03 14.28 -7.15
C GLU A 51 -5.08 13.23 -7.51
N PHE A 52 -6.30 13.41 -6.98
CA PHE A 52 -7.39 12.46 -7.20
C PHE A 52 -7.69 12.24 -8.70
N GLU A 53 -7.73 13.32 -9.47
CA GLU A 53 -7.98 13.23 -10.92
C GLU A 53 -6.90 12.44 -11.64
N GLU A 54 -5.64 12.64 -11.24
CA GLU A 54 -4.51 11.89 -11.79
C GLU A 54 -4.60 10.42 -11.40
N LEU A 55 -5.00 10.13 -10.16
CA LEU A 55 -5.19 8.76 -9.70
C LEU A 55 -6.27 8.04 -10.52
N LEU A 56 -7.35 8.72 -10.87
CA LEU A 56 -8.38 8.16 -11.74
C LEU A 56 -7.85 7.87 -13.16
N ALA A 57 -7.01 8.75 -13.70
CA ALA A 57 -6.41 8.53 -15.00
C ALA A 57 -5.45 7.32 -14.99
N ILE A 58 -4.65 7.21 -13.94
CA ILE A 58 -3.76 6.06 -13.73
C ILE A 58 -4.58 4.77 -13.61
N TYR A 59 -5.68 4.81 -12.86
CA TYR A 59 -6.59 3.66 -12.72
C TYR A 59 -7.08 3.20 -14.10
N SER A 60 -7.54 4.13 -14.93
CA SER A 60 -8.03 3.81 -16.27
C SER A 60 -6.95 3.14 -17.12
N ASP A 61 -5.73 3.68 -17.11
CA ASP A 61 -4.62 3.12 -17.88
C ASP A 61 -4.21 1.73 -17.38
N LEU A 62 -4.18 1.52 -16.07
CA LEU A 62 -3.86 0.21 -15.49
C LEU A 62 -4.99 -0.81 -15.70
N ALA A 63 -6.25 -0.36 -15.69
CA ALA A 63 -7.37 -1.23 -16.00
C ALA A 63 -7.31 -1.76 -17.43
N ASP A 64 -6.83 -0.95 -18.37
CA ASP A 64 -6.60 -1.37 -19.75
C ASP A 64 -5.52 -2.45 -19.85
N ILE A 65 -4.55 -2.46 -18.94
CA ILE A 65 -3.46 -3.44 -18.93
C ILE A 65 -3.87 -4.73 -18.23
N PHE A 66 -4.44 -4.62 -17.03
CA PHE A 66 -4.74 -5.77 -16.17
C PHE A 66 -6.17 -6.28 -16.29
N GLY A 67 -7.10 -5.43 -16.71
CA GLY A 67 -8.52 -5.68 -16.63
C GLY A 67 -9.10 -5.29 -15.26
N ASP A 68 -10.38 -5.04 -15.26
CA ASP A 68 -11.16 -4.75 -14.05
C ASP A 68 -12.53 -5.40 -14.23
N ILE A 69 -12.68 -6.61 -13.69
CA ILE A 69 -13.88 -7.43 -13.86
C ILE A 69 -14.41 -7.83 -12.48
N PRO A 70 -15.71 -8.17 -12.37
CA PRO A 70 -16.28 -8.54 -11.06
C PRO A 70 -15.57 -9.70 -10.37
N GLN A 71 -14.96 -10.61 -11.14
CA GLN A 71 -14.23 -11.75 -10.61
C GLN A 71 -12.83 -11.38 -10.11
N ARG A 72 -12.29 -10.26 -10.54
CA ARG A 72 -10.99 -9.74 -10.12
C ARG A 72 -10.98 -8.23 -10.29
N GLU A 73 -11.44 -7.54 -9.27
CA GLU A 73 -11.49 -6.09 -9.27
C GLU A 73 -10.09 -5.50 -9.11
N LEU A 74 -9.85 -4.40 -9.79
CA LEU A 74 -8.60 -3.65 -9.68
C LEU A 74 -8.74 -2.62 -8.57
N ASP A 75 -7.87 -2.70 -7.56
CA ASP A 75 -7.83 -1.76 -6.43
C ASP A 75 -6.50 -1.01 -6.47
N ILE A 76 -6.57 0.29 -6.68
CA ILE A 76 -5.38 1.14 -6.77
C ILE A 76 -5.39 2.15 -5.64
N LYS A 77 -4.28 2.19 -4.88
CA LYS A 77 -4.11 3.11 -3.76
C LYS A 77 -2.81 3.86 -3.87
N SER A 78 -2.86 5.14 -3.49
CA SER A 78 -1.67 5.96 -3.35
C SER A 78 -1.04 5.72 -1.98
N LEU A 79 0.29 5.64 -1.95
CA LEU A 79 1.05 5.54 -0.69
C LEU A 79 1.32 6.92 -0.06
N HIS A 80 0.97 8.00 -0.76
CA HIS A 80 1.09 9.34 -0.20
C HIS A 80 0.10 9.51 0.95
N LYS A 81 0.60 9.87 2.13
CA LYS A 81 -0.23 10.08 3.34
C LYS A 81 -1.02 8.85 3.78
N ALA A 82 -0.60 7.66 3.34
CA ALA A 82 -1.20 6.42 3.81
C ALA A 82 -0.81 6.13 5.26
N ASP A 83 -1.68 5.41 5.98
CA ASP A 83 -1.39 5.11 7.38
C ASP A 83 -0.21 4.12 7.52
N PRO A 84 0.48 4.12 8.68
CA PRO A 84 1.67 3.29 8.88
C PRO A 84 1.42 1.79 8.73
N LEU A 85 0.26 1.29 9.15
CA LEU A 85 -0.07 -0.13 9.03
C LEU A 85 -0.21 -0.53 7.57
N PHE A 86 -0.89 0.26 6.76
CA PHE A 86 -1.05 -0.01 5.33
C PHE A 86 0.30 0.01 4.62
N CYS A 87 1.13 1.03 4.88
CA CYS A 87 2.47 1.10 4.30
C CYS A 87 3.34 -0.11 4.70
N TYR A 88 3.25 -0.54 5.95
CA TYR A 88 3.96 -1.72 6.43
C TYR A 88 3.51 -2.99 5.70
N GLN A 89 2.22 -3.19 5.55
CA GLN A 89 1.68 -4.36 4.86
C GLN A 89 2.12 -4.40 3.40
N VAL A 90 2.08 -3.25 2.71
CA VAL A 90 2.56 -3.14 1.33
C VAL A 90 4.06 -3.43 1.26
N ALA A 91 4.85 -2.82 2.15
CA ALA A 91 6.31 -3.01 2.16
C ALA A 91 6.71 -4.46 2.40
N LYS A 92 5.96 -5.15 3.26
CA LYS A 92 6.25 -6.53 3.65
C LYS A 92 6.04 -7.52 2.50
N ASP A 93 4.93 -7.40 1.78
CA ASP A 93 4.48 -8.40 0.82
C ASP A 93 4.15 -7.77 -0.53
N SER A 94 5.14 -7.18 -1.18
CA SER A 94 4.93 -6.55 -2.48
C SER A 94 5.98 -6.96 -3.51
N GLN A 95 5.58 -6.83 -4.78
CA GLN A 95 6.42 -7.06 -5.94
C GLN A 95 6.57 -5.75 -6.71
N LEU A 96 7.81 -5.37 -7.03
CA LEU A 96 8.08 -4.17 -7.81
C LEU A 96 7.70 -4.41 -9.28
N LEU A 97 6.71 -3.69 -9.77
CA LEU A 97 6.30 -3.76 -11.19
C LEU A 97 6.99 -2.69 -12.03
N TYR A 98 7.25 -1.53 -11.46
CA TYR A 98 7.93 -0.41 -12.11
C TYR A 98 8.68 0.39 -11.07
N GLY A 99 9.84 0.89 -11.45
CA GLY A 99 10.62 1.82 -10.64
C GLY A 99 12.00 1.29 -10.27
N ASP A 100 12.76 2.15 -9.59
CA ASP A 100 14.10 1.86 -9.15
C ASP A 100 14.08 1.00 -7.88
N LEU A 101 14.86 -0.06 -7.87
CA LEU A 101 14.99 -0.92 -6.69
C LEU A 101 15.49 -0.15 -5.46
N THR A 102 16.35 0.84 -5.65
CA THR A 102 16.82 1.69 -4.54
C THR A 102 15.68 2.45 -3.91
N ASP A 103 14.81 3.07 -4.72
CA ASP A 103 13.63 3.78 -4.23
C ASP A 103 12.67 2.84 -3.49
N PHE A 104 12.49 1.64 -4.00
CA PHE A 104 11.65 0.62 -3.37
C PHE A 104 12.22 0.20 -2.01
N ASN A 105 13.53 -0.03 -1.93
CA ASN A 105 14.19 -0.41 -0.68
C ASN A 105 14.15 0.72 0.35
N GLU A 106 14.29 1.96 -0.07
CA GLU A 106 14.14 3.13 0.81
C GLU A 106 12.72 3.23 1.36
N PHE A 107 11.72 2.99 0.52
CA PHE A 107 10.33 2.95 0.95
C PHE A 107 10.11 1.87 2.00
N LYS A 108 10.63 0.66 1.77
CA LYS A 108 10.50 -0.45 2.73
C LYS A 108 11.12 -0.10 4.08
N ALA A 109 12.32 0.46 4.07
CA ALA A 109 13.00 0.87 5.31
C ALA A 109 12.18 1.92 6.06
N TYR A 110 11.67 2.92 5.35
CA TYR A 110 10.80 3.95 5.93
C TYR A 110 9.53 3.33 6.52
N ALA A 111 8.86 2.47 5.76
CA ALA A 111 7.59 1.87 6.17
C ALA A 111 7.75 1.00 7.41
N PHE A 112 8.82 0.20 7.49
CA PHE A 112 9.10 -0.62 8.67
C PHE A 112 9.41 0.25 9.88
N SER A 113 10.28 1.23 9.73
CA SER A 113 10.64 2.14 10.83
C SER A 113 9.42 2.90 11.35
N ASN A 114 8.63 3.47 10.43
CA ASN A 114 7.44 4.23 10.80
C ASN A 114 6.37 3.37 11.48
N TYR A 115 6.21 2.13 11.03
CA TYR A 115 5.26 1.20 11.66
C TYR A 115 5.68 0.84 13.09
N PHE A 116 6.95 0.54 13.31
CA PHE A 116 7.43 0.19 14.65
C PHE A 116 7.34 1.37 15.61
N ASP A 117 7.67 2.58 15.15
CA ASP A 117 7.53 3.78 15.96
C ASP A 117 6.06 4.02 16.34
N SER A 118 5.14 3.87 15.39
CA SER A 118 3.70 4.03 15.62
C SER A 118 3.17 2.94 16.55
N LYS A 119 3.66 1.71 16.40
CA LYS A 119 3.26 0.58 17.25
C LYS A 119 3.64 0.84 18.70
N ASP A 120 4.84 1.34 18.94
CA ASP A 120 5.31 1.68 20.29
C ASP A 120 4.44 2.78 20.89
N LEU A 121 4.08 3.78 20.10
CA LEU A 121 3.19 4.85 20.54
C LEU A 121 1.79 4.31 20.86
N PHE A 122 1.22 3.47 20.05
CA PHE A 122 -0.09 2.85 20.31
C PHE A 122 -0.04 1.97 21.56
N HIS A 123 1.05 1.26 21.77
CA HIS A 123 1.23 0.43 22.96
C HIS A 123 1.27 1.28 24.24
N LEU A 124 2.01 2.38 24.19
CA LEU A 124 2.08 3.34 25.30
C LEU A 124 0.70 3.96 25.59
N GLU A 125 -0.01 4.38 24.54
CA GLU A 125 -1.36 4.94 24.67
C GLU A 125 -2.30 3.94 25.35
N LYS A 126 -2.25 2.68 24.94
CA LYS A 126 -3.07 1.59 25.52
C LYS A 126 -2.77 1.43 27.03
N ILE A 127 -1.50 1.47 27.41
CA ILE A 127 -1.08 1.37 28.80
C ILE A 127 -1.64 2.54 29.60
N LEU A 128 -1.56 3.77 29.06
CA LEU A 128 -2.05 4.98 29.73
C LEU A 128 -3.57 4.94 29.92
N ILE A 129 -4.31 4.47 28.91
CA ILE A 129 -5.77 4.32 28.98
C ILE A 129 -6.13 3.30 30.07
N GLN A 130 -5.42 2.19 30.14
CA GLN A 130 -5.67 1.16 31.16
C GLN A 130 -5.40 1.67 32.57
N LYS A 131 -4.31 2.40 32.75
CA LYS A 131 -3.99 3.02 34.05
C LYS A 131 -5.04 4.03 34.48
N PHE A 132 -5.52 4.84 33.55
CA PHE A 132 -6.57 5.82 33.83
C PHE A 132 -7.88 5.12 34.20
N GLN A 133 -8.24 4.07 33.50
CA GLN A 133 -9.43 3.25 33.79
C GLN A 133 -9.35 2.63 35.18
N ASN A 134 -8.18 2.08 35.54
CA ASN A 134 -7.95 1.50 36.88
C ASN A 134 -8.09 2.58 37.97
N TYR A 135 -7.55 3.76 37.72
CA TYR A 135 -7.70 4.88 38.63
C TYR A 135 -9.17 5.24 38.87
N LEU A 136 -9.96 5.33 37.79
CA LEU A 136 -11.39 5.64 37.88
C LEU A 136 -12.14 4.53 38.65
N ASN A 137 -11.81 3.27 38.42
CA ASN A 137 -12.44 2.16 39.11
C ASN A 137 -12.15 2.15 40.61
N GLN A 138 -10.93 2.51 41.00
CA GLN A 138 -10.57 2.62 42.44
C GLN A 138 -11.26 3.78 43.11
N LYS A 139 -11.44 4.90 42.40
CA LYS A 139 -12.01 6.12 42.99
C LYS A 139 -13.54 6.13 42.96
N TYR A 140 -14.16 5.63 41.89
CA TYR A 140 -15.60 5.74 41.65
C TYR A 140 -16.28 4.38 41.39
N GLY A 141 -15.51 3.32 41.18
CA GLY A 141 -16.04 2.02 40.86
C GLY A 141 -16.52 1.24 42.07
N HIS A 142 -17.36 0.25 41.82
CA HIS A 142 -17.90 -0.64 42.83
C HIS A 142 -17.62 -2.09 42.51
#